data_d7f7f97ca7c29e9e0f00a5eaad54f3c2
#
_entry.id   d7f7f97ca7c29e9e0f00a5eaad54f3c2
#
_cell.length_a   1.000
_cell.length_b   1.000
_cell.length_c   1.000
_cell.angle_alpha   90.00
_cell.angle_beta   90.00
_cell.angle_gamma   90.00
#
_symmetry.space_group_name_H-M   'P 1'
#
loop_
_entity.id
_entity.type
_entity.pdbx_description
1 polymer ?
#
loop_
_entity_poly.entity_id
_entity_poly.type
_entity_poly.pdbx_seq_one_letter_code
_entity_poly.pdbx_strand_id
1 'polypeptide(L)'
;MKYVKIAEIKGYEDTQINIGTVEESEMLDSKSALRMFAVNSEPGEDVEAWVKVQKVIESIGRANGYIAVEDDHWTQAMKNQKKVAAQVFGINCPQVLENFDALVSDEVPKK
;
A
#
# COMPACT_ATOMS: atom_id res chain seq x y z
N MET A 1 -8.20 12.54 6.14
CA MET A 1 -8.48 11.13 5.79
C MET A 1 -8.04 10.86 4.37
N LYS A 2 -7.32 9.78 4.16
CA LYS A 2 -6.95 9.28 2.83
C LYS A 2 -7.78 8.06 2.49
N TYR A 3 -8.19 7.96 1.25
CA TYR A 3 -8.96 6.83 0.75
C TYR A 3 -8.20 6.16 -0.38
N VAL A 4 -8.12 4.83 -0.35
CA VAL A 4 -7.44 4.06 -1.39
C VAL A 4 -8.45 3.11 -2.03
N LYS A 5 -8.65 3.27 -3.32
CA LYS A 5 -9.52 2.38 -4.09
C LYS A 5 -8.86 0.99 -4.19
N ILE A 6 -9.63 -0.06 -3.97
CA ILE A 6 -9.14 -1.43 -4.05
C ILE A 6 -9.10 -1.85 -5.52
N ALA A 7 -7.89 -2.09 -6.02
CA ALA A 7 -7.66 -2.50 -7.41
C ALA A 7 -6.30 -3.17 -7.55
N GLU A 8 -6.17 -4.01 -8.56
CA GLU A 8 -4.89 -4.60 -8.93
C GLU A 8 -3.90 -3.50 -9.36
N ILE A 9 -2.64 -3.66 -9.00
CA ILE A 9 -1.57 -2.75 -9.39
C ILE A 9 -0.62 -3.49 -10.32
N LYS A 10 -0.51 -2.97 -11.54
CA LYS A 10 0.40 -3.51 -12.55
C LYS A 10 1.71 -2.75 -12.57
N GLY A 11 2.74 -3.40 -13.05
CA GLY A 11 4.08 -2.85 -13.18
C GLY A 11 4.40 -2.38 -14.58
N TYR A 12 5.69 -2.43 -14.91
CA TYR A 12 6.23 -2.01 -16.20
C TYR A 12 5.57 -2.80 -17.35
N GLU A 13 5.18 -2.08 -18.41
CA GLU A 13 4.49 -2.65 -19.59
C GLU A 13 3.21 -3.43 -19.23
N ASP A 14 2.45 -2.96 -18.23
CA ASP A 14 1.23 -3.61 -17.73
C ASP A 14 1.45 -5.04 -17.24
N THR A 15 2.66 -5.37 -16.80
CA THR A 15 2.98 -6.68 -16.27
C THR A 15 2.27 -6.92 -14.94
N GLN A 16 1.62 -8.06 -14.81
CA GLN A 16 1.06 -8.50 -13.54
C GLN A 16 2.20 -8.84 -12.56
N ILE A 17 2.07 -8.42 -11.31
CA ILE A 17 3.08 -8.67 -10.28
C ILE A 17 2.52 -9.70 -9.31
N ASN A 18 3.17 -10.87 -9.26
CA ASN A 18 2.82 -11.92 -8.34
C ASN A 18 3.61 -11.75 -7.04
N ILE A 19 2.92 -11.61 -5.92
CA ILE A 19 3.50 -11.48 -4.59
C ILE A 19 3.32 -12.73 -3.73
N GLY A 20 2.61 -13.72 -4.24
CA GLY A 20 2.40 -14.98 -3.55
C GLY A 20 3.49 -16.01 -3.82
N THR A 21 3.28 -17.21 -3.31
CA THR A 21 4.17 -18.35 -3.56
C THR A 21 3.83 -19.01 -4.89
N VAL A 22 4.68 -19.95 -5.33
CA VAL A 22 4.43 -20.74 -6.54
C VAL A 22 3.11 -21.53 -6.42
N GLU A 23 2.77 -21.95 -5.20
CA GLU A 23 1.56 -22.74 -4.92
C GLU A 23 0.32 -21.86 -4.74
N GLU A 24 0.49 -20.65 -4.16
CA GLU A 24 -0.58 -19.68 -3.92
C GLU A 24 -0.26 -18.37 -4.64
N SER A 25 -0.62 -18.33 -5.92
CA SER A 25 -0.44 -17.13 -6.73
C SER A 25 -1.36 -16.00 -6.25
N GLU A 26 -0.76 -14.86 -5.91
CA GLU A 26 -1.49 -13.67 -5.47
C GLU A 26 -0.98 -12.47 -6.26
N MET A 27 -1.88 -11.76 -6.93
CA MET A 27 -1.53 -10.55 -7.68
C MET A 27 -1.45 -9.35 -6.74
N LEU A 28 -0.50 -8.47 -7.01
CA LEU A 28 -0.35 -7.23 -6.25
C LEU A 28 -1.60 -6.36 -6.42
N ASP A 29 -2.18 -5.93 -5.30
CA ASP A 29 -3.27 -4.97 -5.27
C ASP A 29 -2.96 -3.83 -4.30
N SER A 30 -3.86 -2.84 -4.22
CA SER A 30 -3.67 -1.69 -3.34
C SER A 30 -3.63 -2.06 -1.86
N LYS A 31 -4.35 -3.10 -1.45
CA LYS A 31 -4.33 -3.58 -0.05
C LYS A 31 -2.95 -4.12 0.31
N SER A 32 -2.41 -4.99 -0.53
CA SER A 32 -1.09 -5.59 -0.33
C SER A 32 0.03 -4.55 -0.40
N ALA A 33 -0.07 -3.61 -1.34
CA ALA A 33 0.91 -2.53 -1.49
C ALA A 33 0.92 -1.63 -0.25
N LEU A 34 -0.25 -1.20 0.23
CA LEU A 34 -0.35 -0.35 1.42
C LEU A 34 0.20 -1.07 2.66
N ARG A 35 -0.14 -2.34 2.84
CA ARG A 35 0.38 -3.16 3.93
C ARG A 35 1.91 -3.22 3.89
N MET A 36 2.46 -3.45 2.72
CA MET A 36 3.91 -3.55 2.50
C MET A 36 4.60 -2.23 2.85
N PHE A 37 4.07 -1.11 2.40
CA PHE A 37 4.61 0.21 2.73
C PHE A 37 4.56 0.47 4.23
N ALA A 38 3.45 0.18 4.89
CA ALA A 38 3.26 0.41 6.31
C ALA A 38 4.22 -0.44 7.16
N VAL A 39 4.28 -1.73 6.91
CA VAL A 39 5.11 -2.68 7.67
C VAL A 39 6.60 -2.35 7.51
N ASN A 40 7.01 -1.87 6.35
CA ASN A 40 8.41 -1.53 6.04
C ASN A 40 8.72 -0.04 6.18
N SER A 41 7.87 0.72 6.89
CA SER A 41 8.03 2.17 7.06
C SER A 41 9.10 2.57 8.09
N GLU A 42 9.82 1.59 8.62
CA GLU A 42 10.92 1.77 9.58
C GLU A 42 10.51 2.52 10.86
N PRO A 43 9.51 2.02 11.61
CA PRO A 43 9.13 2.64 12.89
C PRO A 43 10.22 2.55 13.96
N GLY A 44 11.17 1.60 13.81
CA GLY A 44 12.28 1.45 14.73
C GLY A 44 11.83 1.07 16.15
N GLU A 45 12.30 1.83 17.14
CA GLU A 45 11.94 1.62 18.54
C GLU A 45 10.77 2.51 19.00
N ASP A 46 10.17 3.26 18.08
CA ASP A 46 9.04 4.15 18.39
C ASP A 46 7.73 3.34 18.44
N VAL A 47 7.26 3.08 19.66
CA VAL A 47 6.03 2.32 19.89
C VAL A 47 4.81 3.01 19.28
N GLU A 48 4.74 4.35 19.33
CA GLU A 48 3.63 5.09 18.73
C GLU A 48 3.58 4.93 17.21
N ALA A 49 4.74 4.89 16.57
CA ALA A 49 4.83 4.63 15.13
C ALA A 49 4.32 3.22 14.79
N TRP A 50 4.66 2.23 15.61
CA TRP A 50 4.13 0.87 15.42
C TRP A 50 2.61 0.80 15.62
N VAL A 51 2.06 1.58 16.56
CA VAL A 51 0.60 1.68 16.73
C VAL A 51 -0.04 2.23 15.46
N LYS A 52 0.56 3.24 14.83
CA LYS A 52 0.08 3.78 13.56
C LYS A 52 0.10 2.74 12.44
N VAL A 53 1.16 1.93 12.37
CA VAL A 53 1.25 0.81 11.42
C VAL A 53 0.10 -0.18 11.66
N GLN A 54 -0.15 -0.55 12.90
CA GLN A 54 -1.26 -1.44 13.25
C GLN A 54 -2.60 -0.86 12.81
N LYS A 55 -2.81 0.45 12.98
CA LYS A 55 -4.04 1.13 12.57
C LYS A 55 -4.24 1.08 11.06
N VAL A 56 -3.17 1.20 10.28
CA VAL A 56 -3.24 1.04 8.82
C VAL A 56 -3.68 -0.39 8.47
N ILE A 57 -3.09 -1.40 9.11
CA ILE A 57 -3.44 -2.80 8.86
C ILE A 57 -4.89 -3.08 9.25
N GLU A 58 -5.37 -2.52 10.37
CA GLU A 58 -6.79 -2.63 10.76
C GLU A 58 -7.70 -2.00 9.71
N SER A 59 -7.31 -0.85 9.16
CA SER A 59 -8.07 -0.17 8.10
C SER A 59 -8.17 -1.03 6.84
N ILE A 60 -7.09 -1.72 6.47
CA ILE A 60 -7.07 -2.67 5.35
C ILE A 60 -8.07 -3.81 5.62
N GLY A 61 -8.07 -4.36 6.85
CA GLY A 61 -8.97 -5.44 7.24
C GLY A 61 -10.45 -5.05 7.25
N ARG A 62 -10.75 -3.77 7.47
CA ARG A 62 -12.13 -3.24 7.47
C ARG A 62 -12.58 -2.72 6.11
N ALA A 63 -11.71 -2.78 5.10
CA ALA A 63 -12.00 -2.19 3.79
C ALA A 63 -13.24 -2.79 3.15
N ASN A 64 -14.08 -1.91 2.62
CA ASN A 64 -15.31 -2.28 1.91
C ASN A 64 -15.40 -1.42 0.64
N GLY A 65 -14.80 -1.89 -0.45
CA GLY A 65 -14.68 -1.16 -1.71
C GLY A 65 -13.54 -0.16 -1.74
N TYR A 66 -13.15 0.37 -0.60
CA TYR A 66 -11.99 1.25 -0.45
C TYR A 66 -11.40 1.13 0.95
N ILE A 67 -10.15 1.57 1.11
CA ILE A 67 -9.47 1.61 2.41
C ILE A 67 -9.48 3.06 2.89
N ALA A 68 -9.94 3.31 4.12
CA ALA A 68 -9.94 4.65 4.72
C ALA A 68 -8.86 4.71 5.81
N VAL A 69 -7.92 5.64 5.69
CA VAL A 69 -6.78 5.78 6.59
C VAL A 69 -6.68 7.21 7.11
N GLU A 70 -6.54 7.40 8.42
CA GLU A 70 -6.34 8.71 9.01
C GLU A 70 -5.01 9.31 8.55
N ASP A 71 -4.95 10.65 8.44
CA ASP A 71 -3.81 11.35 7.83
C ASP A 71 -2.48 11.09 8.56
N ASP A 72 -2.48 11.03 9.87
CA ASP A 72 -1.26 10.74 10.65
C ASP A 72 -0.80 9.29 10.50
N HIS A 73 -1.73 8.34 10.37
CA HIS A 73 -1.41 6.94 10.09
C HIS A 73 -0.88 6.79 8.66
N TRP A 74 -1.46 7.54 7.72
CA TRP A 74 -1.02 7.58 6.33
C TRP A 74 0.41 8.10 6.21
N THR A 75 0.73 9.19 6.92
CA THR A 75 2.07 9.77 6.94
C THR A 75 3.11 8.76 7.38
N GLN A 76 2.82 7.98 8.42
CA GLN A 76 3.72 6.91 8.86
C GLN A 76 3.88 5.83 7.78
N ALA A 77 2.78 5.38 7.20
CA ALA A 77 2.83 4.33 6.17
C ALA A 77 3.63 4.73 4.94
N MET A 78 3.58 6.01 4.56
CA MET A 78 4.26 6.53 3.35
C MET A 78 5.69 7.01 3.61
N LYS A 79 6.17 6.94 4.83
CA LYS A 79 7.49 7.49 5.21
C LYS A 79 8.64 6.99 4.33
N ASN A 80 8.64 5.72 3.97
CA ASN A 80 9.67 5.10 3.15
C ASN A 80 9.12 4.45 1.88
N GLN A 81 7.98 4.94 1.37
CA GLN A 81 7.29 4.36 0.23
C GLN A 81 8.21 4.12 -0.97
N LYS A 82 8.99 5.14 -1.36
CA LYS A 82 9.87 5.05 -2.54
C LYS A 82 10.98 4.02 -2.35
N LYS A 83 11.58 4.02 -1.16
CA LYS A 83 12.63 3.06 -0.82
C LYS A 83 12.12 1.62 -0.84
N VAL A 84 10.96 1.39 -0.22
CA VAL A 84 10.32 0.08 -0.18
C VAL A 84 9.96 -0.38 -1.59
N ALA A 85 9.35 0.49 -2.39
CA ALA A 85 8.99 0.16 -3.77
C ALA A 85 10.20 -0.19 -4.62
N ALA A 86 11.29 0.56 -4.49
CA ALA A 86 12.53 0.30 -5.23
C ALA A 86 13.14 -1.06 -4.83
N GLN A 87 13.15 -1.39 -3.55
CA GLN A 87 13.72 -2.63 -3.06
C GLN A 87 12.89 -3.86 -3.41
N VAL A 88 11.56 -3.74 -3.37
CA VAL A 88 10.65 -4.88 -3.56
C VAL A 88 10.31 -5.10 -5.03
N PHE A 89 10.09 -4.03 -5.79
CA PHE A 89 9.55 -4.13 -7.15
C PHE A 89 10.58 -3.94 -8.26
N GLY A 90 11.79 -3.46 -7.96
CA GLY A 90 12.86 -3.30 -8.95
C GLY A 90 12.41 -2.49 -10.16
N ILE A 91 12.49 -3.09 -11.35
CA ILE A 91 12.12 -2.43 -12.61
C ILE A 91 10.66 -1.96 -12.64
N ASN A 92 9.79 -2.60 -11.85
CA ASN A 92 8.37 -2.24 -11.77
C ASN A 92 8.10 -1.05 -10.85
N CYS A 93 9.11 -0.59 -10.09
CA CYS A 93 8.94 0.44 -9.05
C CYS A 93 8.23 1.71 -9.55
N PRO A 94 8.65 2.37 -10.65
CA PRO A 94 7.98 3.60 -11.07
C PRO A 94 6.50 3.42 -11.37
N GLN A 95 6.14 2.34 -12.06
CA GLN A 95 4.75 2.05 -12.42
C GLN A 95 3.90 1.67 -11.22
N VAL A 96 4.48 0.92 -10.27
CA VAL A 96 3.78 0.57 -9.03
C VAL A 96 3.45 1.84 -8.23
N LEU A 97 4.41 2.74 -8.08
CA LEU A 97 4.19 4.01 -7.38
C LEU A 97 3.14 4.86 -8.07
N GLU A 98 3.24 5.03 -9.38
CA GLU A 98 2.28 5.80 -10.16
C GLU A 98 0.88 5.21 -10.08
N ASN A 99 0.76 3.90 -10.27
CA ASN A 99 -0.53 3.20 -10.27
C ASN A 99 -1.15 3.16 -8.87
N PHE A 100 -0.33 3.02 -7.83
CA PHE A 100 -0.81 3.10 -6.46
C PHE A 100 -1.33 4.52 -6.15
N ASP A 101 -0.53 5.54 -6.45
CA ASP A 101 -0.91 6.93 -6.17
C ASP A 101 -2.18 7.35 -6.91
N ALA A 102 -2.42 6.79 -8.10
CA ALA A 102 -3.66 7.04 -8.86
C ALA A 102 -4.91 6.51 -8.15
N LEU A 103 -4.76 5.55 -7.23
CA LEU A 103 -5.87 4.98 -6.45
C LEU A 103 -6.13 5.74 -5.14
N VAL A 104 -5.27 6.70 -4.80
CA VAL A 104 -5.35 7.48 -3.55
C VAL A 104 -6.13 8.77 -3.78
N SER A 105 -7.03 9.10 -2.86
CA SER A 105 -7.86 10.30 -2.93
C SER A 105 -8.11 10.87 -1.53
N ASP A 106 -8.36 12.16 -1.45
CA ASP A 106 -8.83 12.82 -0.23
C ASP A 106 -10.35 12.73 -0.07
N GLU A 107 -11.04 12.20 -1.08
CA GLU A 107 -12.49 12.03 -1.10
C GLU A 107 -12.85 10.55 -1.19
N VAL A 108 -14.03 10.20 -0.63
CA VAL A 108 -14.55 8.83 -0.72
C VAL A 108 -14.71 8.45 -2.20
N PRO A 109 -14.12 7.32 -2.63
CA PRO A 109 -14.23 6.88 -4.02
C PRO A 109 -15.69 6.65 -4.43
N LYS A 110 -16.03 7.10 -5.60
CA LYS A 110 -17.35 6.82 -6.20
C LYS A 110 -17.33 5.42 -6.80
N LYS A 111 -18.42 4.73 -6.60
CA LYS A 111 -18.62 3.42 -7.22
C LYS A 111 -18.85 3.55 -8.72
#